data_ee419fae95ad3320e4c5a4d3b7690c80
#
_entry.id   ee419fae95ad3320e4c5a4d3b7690c80
#
_cell.length_a   1.000
_cell.length_b   1.000
_cell.length_c   1.000
_cell.angle_alpha   90.00
_cell.angle_beta   90.00
_cell.angle_gamma   90.00
#
_symmetry.space_group_name_H-M   'P 1'
#
loop_
_entity.id
_entity.type
_entity.pdbx_description
1 polymer ?
#
loop_
_entity_poly.entity_id
_entity_poly.type
_entity_poly.pdbx_seq_one_letter_code
_entity_poly.pdbx_strand_id
1 'polypeptide(L)'
;MNDIRFKWDERKNRENKRKHKVSFEEAHTVFLDENAIRYFDPDHSQDEDRFIMLGMSFTLRVLVVCHCYRREQGHPLEAGVSVVQEQ
;
A
#
# COMPACT_ATOMS: atom_id res chain seq x y z
N MET A 1 -17.85 9.23 -3.28
CA MET A 1 -16.53 8.81 -3.77
C MET A 1 -15.51 8.97 -2.66
N ASN A 2 -14.68 7.97 -2.46
CA ASN A 2 -13.68 8.01 -1.39
C ASN A 2 -12.39 8.59 -1.94
N ASP A 3 -12.04 9.76 -1.44
CA ASP A 3 -10.75 10.35 -1.78
C ASP A 3 -9.72 9.80 -0.81
N ILE A 4 -8.96 8.83 -1.26
CA ILE A 4 -7.85 8.32 -0.50
C ILE A 4 -6.57 8.92 -1.07
N ARG A 5 -5.80 9.55 -0.21
CA ARG A 5 -4.49 10.05 -0.60
C ARG A 5 -3.45 9.00 -0.26
N PHE A 6 -2.47 8.85 -1.14
CA PHE A 6 -1.38 7.90 -0.92
C PHE A 6 -0.14 8.66 -0.53
N LYS A 7 0.58 8.12 0.43
CA LYS A 7 1.77 8.74 0.95
C LYS A 7 2.84 7.69 1.17
N TRP A 8 4.07 8.05 0.89
CA TRP A 8 5.21 7.18 1.17
C TRP A 8 6.49 7.99 1.23
N ASP A 9 7.52 7.36 1.78
CA ASP A 9 8.87 7.88 1.86
C ASP A 9 9.60 7.52 0.56
N GLU A 10 10.11 8.50 -0.17
CA GLU A 10 10.77 8.26 -1.45
C GLU A 10 12.03 7.40 -1.31
N ARG A 11 12.72 7.50 -0.18
CA ARG A 11 13.87 6.64 0.07
C ARG A 11 13.43 5.18 0.15
N LYS A 12 12.33 4.92 0.84
CA LYS A 12 11.77 3.56 0.92
C LYS A 12 11.30 3.09 -0.44
N ASN A 13 10.74 3.98 -1.25
CA ASN A 13 10.30 3.65 -2.59
C ASN A 13 11.49 3.19 -3.45
N ARG A 14 12.59 3.94 -3.42
CA ARG A 14 13.80 3.56 -4.16
C ARG A 14 14.34 2.21 -3.68
N GLU A 15 14.35 2.01 -2.37
CA GLU A 15 14.81 0.77 -1.77
C GLU A 15 13.94 -0.41 -2.20
N ASN A 16 12.64 -0.21 -2.23
CA ASN A 16 11.71 -1.25 -2.63
C ASN A 16 11.89 -1.61 -4.10
N LYS A 17 12.10 -0.61 -4.96
CA LYS A 17 12.38 -0.87 -6.38
C LYS A 17 13.65 -1.70 -6.53
N ARG A 18 14.66 -1.41 -5.74
CA ARG A 18 15.91 -2.15 -5.80
C ARG A 18 15.74 -3.60 -5.34
N LYS A 19 15.04 -3.78 -4.22
CA LYS A 19 14.91 -5.11 -3.61
C LYS A 19 13.88 -5.99 -4.30
N HIS A 20 12.72 -5.42 -4.61
CA HIS A 20 11.56 -6.19 -5.04
C HIS A 20 11.16 -5.90 -6.48
N LYS A 21 11.82 -4.96 -7.15
CA LYS A 21 11.55 -4.60 -8.54
C LYS A 21 10.14 -4.06 -8.75
N VAL A 22 9.57 -3.46 -7.71
CA VAL A 22 8.24 -2.87 -7.75
C VAL A 22 8.32 -1.49 -7.11
N SER A 23 7.70 -0.49 -7.76
CA SER A 23 7.61 0.86 -7.20
C SER A 23 6.35 1.01 -6.35
N PHE A 24 6.38 1.99 -5.45
CA PHE A 24 5.19 2.35 -4.69
C PHE A 24 4.14 3.00 -5.59
N GLU A 25 4.58 3.66 -6.67
CA GLU A 25 3.65 4.19 -7.68
C GLU A 25 2.82 3.06 -8.29
N GLU A 26 3.45 1.94 -8.59
CA GLU A 26 2.70 0.79 -9.09
C GLU A 26 1.85 0.17 -7.99
N ALA A 27 2.37 0.10 -6.78
CA ALA A 27 1.66 -0.51 -5.65
C ALA A 27 0.32 0.14 -5.40
N HIS A 28 0.25 1.48 -5.49
CA HIS A 28 -1.01 2.14 -5.17
C HIS A 28 -2.10 1.83 -6.19
N THR A 29 -1.74 1.39 -7.41
CA THR A 29 -2.77 1.02 -8.40
C THR A 29 -3.53 -0.24 -8.01
N VAL A 30 -2.97 -1.05 -7.10
CA VAL A 30 -3.66 -2.23 -6.58
C VAL A 30 -4.95 -1.83 -5.84
N PHE A 31 -4.98 -0.63 -5.27
CA PHE A 31 -6.17 -0.13 -4.57
C PHE A 31 -7.34 0.15 -5.51
N LEU A 32 -7.09 0.14 -6.83
CA LEU A 32 -8.13 0.29 -7.85
C LEU A 32 -8.67 -1.05 -8.34
N ASP A 33 -8.06 -2.14 -7.93
CA ASP A 33 -8.50 -3.48 -8.32
C ASP A 33 -9.74 -3.85 -7.50
N GLU A 34 -10.86 -4.02 -8.18
CA GLU A 34 -12.14 -4.35 -7.54
C GLU A 34 -12.11 -5.70 -6.83
N ASN A 35 -11.20 -6.57 -7.23
CA ASN A 35 -11.09 -7.91 -6.66
C ASN A 35 -9.98 -8.02 -5.61
N ALA A 36 -9.33 -6.90 -5.27
CA ALA A 36 -8.28 -6.92 -4.27
C ALA A 36 -8.83 -7.31 -2.90
N ILE A 37 -8.02 -8.02 -2.15
CA ILE A 37 -8.37 -8.47 -0.82
C ILE A 37 -7.50 -7.74 0.18
N ARG A 38 -8.12 -7.18 1.22
CA ARG A 38 -7.40 -6.49 2.30
C ARG A 38 -7.63 -7.22 3.60
N TYR A 39 -6.57 -7.41 4.35
CA TYR A 39 -6.67 -8.01 5.67
C TYR A 39 -5.68 -7.36 6.64
N PHE A 40 -6.02 -7.48 7.92
CA PHE A 40 -5.25 -6.91 9.01
C PHE A 40 -4.00 -7.73 9.25
N ASP A 41 -2.88 -7.05 9.53
CA ASP A 41 -1.61 -7.71 9.83
C ASP A 41 -1.28 -7.52 11.31
N PRO A 42 -1.65 -8.47 12.19
CA PRO A 42 -1.44 -8.30 13.62
C PRO A 42 0.04 -8.31 14.02
N ASP A 43 0.89 -8.97 13.24
CA ASP A 43 2.30 -9.11 13.58
C ASP A 43 3.07 -7.80 13.46
N HIS A 44 2.56 -6.86 12.67
CA HIS A 44 3.22 -5.59 12.41
C HIS A 44 2.38 -4.39 12.85
N SER A 45 1.46 -4.61 13.80
CA SER A 45 0.51 -3.58 14.24
C SER A 45 0.72 -3.12 15.67
N GLN A 46 1.96 -3.10 16.17
CA GLN A 46 2.23 -2.69 17.54
C GLN A 46 1.98 -1.21 17.77
N ASP A 47 2.45 -0.35 16.86
CA ASP A 47 2.34 1.10 17.01
C ASP A 47 1.14 1.68 16.28
N GLU A 48 0.80 1.11 15.14
CA GLU A 48 -0.36 1.53 14.35
C GLU A 48 -0.87 0.32 13.58
N ASP A 49 -2.14 0.34 13.27
CA ASP A 49 -2.76 -0.76 12.54
C ASP A 49 -2.19 -0.85 11.13
N ARG A 50 -1.69 -2.01 10.80
CA ARG A 50 -1.13 -2.30 9.49
C ARG A 50 -1.98 -3.32 8.78
N PHE A 51 -2.04 -3.16 7.46
CA PHE A 51 -2.88 -4.00 6.61
C PHE A 51 -2.06 -4.49 5.43
N ILE A 52 -2.54 -5.57 4.83
CA ILE A 52 -1.98 -6.15 3.63
C ILE A 52 -3.06 -6.13 2.56
N MET A 53 -2.73 -5.59 1.40
CA MET A 53 -3.60 -5.62 0.24
C MET A 53 -3.00 -6.59 -0.77
N LEU A 54 -3.78 -7.56 -1.21
CA LEU A 54 -3.38 -8.49 -2.26
C LEU A 54 -4.26 -8.21 -3.46
N GLY A 55 -3.64 -7.84 -4.56
CA GLY A 55 -4.39 -7.53 -5.76
C GLY A 55 -3.50 -7.30 -6.97
N MET A 56 -4.13 -6.95 -8.07
CA MET A 56 -3.43 -6.80 -9.35
C MET A 56 -3.14 -5.33 -9.63
N SER A 57 -1.90 -5.05 -10.02
CA SER A 57 -1.49 -3.70 -10.41
C SER A 57 -1.89 -3.41 -11.86
N PHE A 58 -1.71 -2.16 -12.26
CA PHE A 58 -2.05 -1.74 -13.63
C PHE A 58 -1.15 -2.42 -14.69
N THR A 59 -0.01 -2.97 -14.30
CA THR A 59 0.85 -3.75 -15.20
C THR A 59 0.55 -5.24 -15.14
N LEU A 60 -0.57 -5.62 -14.51
CA LEU A 60 -1.05 -7.00 -14.44
C LEU A 60 -0.13 -7.90 -13.61
N ARG A 61 0.50 -7.35 -12.60
CA ARG A 61 1.24 -8.13 -11.62
C ARG A 61 0.42 -8.25 -10.36
N VAL A 62 0.40 -9.44 -9.76
CA VAL A 62 -0.25 -9.63 -8.46
C VAL A 62 0.74 -9.20 -7.39
N LEU A 63 0.34 -8.21 -6.62
CA LEU A 63 1.23 -7.59 -5.62
C LEU A 63 0.66 -7.74 -4.22
N VAL A 64 1.58 -7.81 -3.25
CA VAL A 64 1.29 -7.76 -1.82
C VAL A 64 1.75 -6.39 -1.35
N VAL A 65 0.81 -5.56 -0.88
CA VAL A 65 1.09 -4.18 -0.49
C VAL A 65 0.84 -4.01 0.99
N CYS A 66 1.91 -3.77 1.74
CA CYS A 66 1.82 -3.49 3.17
C CYS A 66 1.59 -1.99 3.36
N HIS A 67 0.57 -1.63 4.11
CA HIS A 67 0.18 -0.22 4.25
C HIS A 67 -0.53 0.02 5.58
N CYS A 68 -0.70 1.29 5.91
CA CYS A 68 -1.48 1.72 7.06
C CYS A 68 -2.41 2.85 6.62
N TYR A 69 -3.37 3.18 7.48
CA TYR A 69 -4.27 4.29 7.21
C TYR A 69 -4.17 5.31 8.33
N ARG A 70 -4.25 6.58 7.95
CA ARG A 70 -4.30 7.69 8.90
C ARG A 70 -5.34 8.69 8.45
N ARG A 71 -6.02 9.28 9.42
CA ARG A 71 -6.96 10.36 9.15
C ARG A 71 -6.83 11.41 10.24
N GLU A 72 -6.44 12.61 9.83
CA GLU A 72 -6.50 13.77 10.71
C GLU A 72 -7.85 14.45 10.51
N GLN A 73 -8.36 15.05 11.58
CA GLN A 73 -9.65 15.74 11.52
C GLN A 73 -9.64 16.80 10.43
N GLY A 74 -10.67 16.77 9.57
CA GLY A 74 -10.79 17.73 8.47
C GLY A 74 -9.97 17.39 7.24
N HIS A 75 -9.31 16.24 7.23
CA HIS A 75 -8.46 15.82 6.11
C HIS A 75 -8.93 14.49 5.51
N PRO A 76 -8.63 14.25 4.24
CA PRO A 76 -8.95 12.96 3.63
C PRO A 76 -8.15 11.82 4.26
N LEU A 77 -8.67 10.62 4.10
CA LEU A 77 -7.97 9.42 4.53
C LEU A 77 -6.65 9.28 3.78
N GLU A 78 -5.58 8.98 4.49
CA GLU A 78 -4.27 8.71 3.91
C GLU A 78 -3.95 7.24 4.02
N ALA A 79 -3.45 6.67 2.92
CA ALA A 79 -2.88 5.34 2.92
C ALA A 79 -1.37 5.48 2.81
N GLY A 80 -0.65 5.00 3.81
CA GLY A 80 0.81 5.02 3.83
C GLY A 80 1.36 3.68 3.37
N VAL A 81 2.05 3.66 2.24
CA VAL A 81 2.64 2.44 1.69
C VAL A 81 4.01 2.23 2.32
N SER A 82 4.29 1.03 2.82
CA SER A 82 5.55 0.74 3.47
C SER A 82 6.41 -0.30 2.75
N VAL A 83 5.79 -1.31 2.17
CA VAL A 83 6.50 -2.36 1.40
C VAL A 83 5.55 -2.91 0.35
N VAL A 84 6.09 -3.22 -0.81
CA VAL A 84 5.35 -3.94 -1.84
C VAL A 84 6.26 -4.99 -2.47
N GLN A 85 5.69 -6.15 -2.76
CA GLN A 85 6.43 -7.19 -3.46
C GLN A 85 5.49 -7.99 -4.32
N GLU A 86 6.05 -8.60 -5.37
CA GLU A 86 5.27 -9.44 -6.25
C GLU A 86 4.98 -10.76 -5.57
N GLN A 87 3.75 -11.23 -5.77
CA GLN A 87 3.30 -12.48 -5.23
C GLN A 87 4.02 -13.66 -5.92
#